data_b05b05d1a585362ee5e7563418ce6537
#
_entry.id   b05b05d1a585362ee5e7563418ce6537
#
_cell.length_a   1.000
_cell.length_b   1.000
_cell.length_c   1.000
_cell.angle_alpha   90.00
_cell.angle_beta   90.00
_cell.angle_gamma   90.00
#
_symmetry.space_group_name_H-M   'P 1'
#
loop_
_entity.id
_entity.type
_entity.pdbx_description
1 polymer ?
#
loop_
_entity_poly.entity_id
_entity_poly.type
_entity_poly.pdbx_seq_one_letter_code
_entity_poly.pdbx_strand_id
1 'polypeptide(L)'
;DLHRRRHSFPTRRSSDLTVRLMILMMSVLGIAILLIAAFDYVLIAVSSLARRAKSIGVHKCCGATDNSIFRMFLTETALVLFISVLLTMLLIFQFREFVEEIAGIRLSSLFTWQTLWVPLTVLLVVFILAGAIPASIFASIPVTQVFRRYAERKTSWKRPLLFIQFAGMTFILGFLMVVFCQYHMAMNKDLGYNPERVVMGWKKLGSNRQNAKSFFMNLPMVEEHGVGQQAIWRSWSGEVFNVGEGRTIKGRFEWIGDDFVPMMKIQILHGKNVTSPKEALVNEEFVRRAGWTDEPIGKQLSIWGKEVTIVGVMKNFSVQSVYHPQYPVLLLGSGSDSNPGLHYVRLKEPFDENLKKLNALMAETFPTEDIIFYSLTQKLDEQYTDITRFRNAVLLASISIFFIALMGLLGYVGDEIRFCRKEIAIRKVNGADTCGILKLFSANVLWTALPAVLIGAGLAYWIGMKWLEQFSESVNLSIWLFAGVIAFVLVVILVCVILKAWEVANENPVNSIANE
;
A
#
# COMPACT_ATOMS: atom_id res chain seq x y z
N ASP A 1 34.71 31.12 16.30
CA ASP A 1 33.73 30.91 15.20
C ASP A 1 33.78 29.51 14.52
N LEU A 2 34.22 28.48 15.26
CA LEU A 2 34.45 27.13 14.74
C LEU A 2 33.49 26.04 15.34
N HIS A 3 32.45 26.46 16.06
CA HIS A 3 31.57 25.51 16.79
C HIS A 3 30.13 25.37 16.24
N ARG A 4 29.87 25.70 14.96
CA ARG A 4 28.51 25.61 14.39
C ARG A 4 28.39 24.75 13.12
N ARG A 5 29.11 23.63 13.00
CA ARG A 5 28.73 22.59 12.06
C ARG A 5 27.96 21.50 12.79
N ARG A 6 26.67 21.74 13.03
CA ARG A 6 25.71 20.69 13.34
C ARG A 6 25.68 19.73 12.15
N HIS A 7 26.33 18.59 12.30
CA HIS A 7 26.15 17.48 11.38
C HIS A 7 24.70 16.97 11.51
N SER A 8 23.81 17.54 10.70
CA SER A 8 22.47 16.99 10.54
C SER A 8 22.59 15.59 9.97
N PHE A 9 22.17 14.60 10.74
CA PHE A 9 21.97 13.24 10.23
C PHE A 9 21.06 13.27 9.00
N PRO A 10 21.23 12.37 8.01
CA PRO A 10 20.47 12.39 6.76
C PRO A 10 19.00 11.92 6.91
N THR A 11 18.41 12.03 8.10
CA THR A 11 17.04 11.59 8.41
C THR A 11 15.96 12.35 7.63
N ARG A 12 16.15 13.63 7.31
CA ARG A 12 15.21 14.38 6.45
C ARG A 12 15.25 13.96 4.99
N ARG A 13 16.42 13.61 4.46
CA ARG A 13 16.55 13.25 3.04
C ARG A 13 15.96 11.87 2.72
N SER A 14 16.03 10.91 3.64
CA SER A 14 15.45 9.58 3.41
C SER A 14 13.93 9.59 3.48
N SER A 15 13.33 10.29 4.45
CA SER A 15 11.87 10.41 4.54
C SER A 15 11.27 11.16 3.35
N ASP A 16 11.90 12.25 2.89
CA ASP A 16 11.44 13.00 1.72
C ASP A 16 11.52 12.16 0.43
N LEU A 17 12.52 11.29 0.30
CA LEU A 17 12.70 10.42 -0.85
C LEU A 17 11.64 9.30 -0.86
N THR A 18 11.35 8.73 0.30
CA THR A 18 10.31 7.69 0.49
C THR A 18 8.92 8.23 0.15
N VAL A 19 8.58 9.41 0.66
CA VAL A 19 7.30 10.07 0.37
C VAL A 19 7.18 10.39 -1.13
N ARG A 20 8.22 10.90 -1.76
CA ARG A 20 8.23 11.17 -3.22
C ARG A 20 8.04 9.90 -4.03
N LEU A 21 8.68 8.81 -3.66
CA LEU A 21 8.53 7.51 -4.34
C LEU A 21 7.11 6.97 -4.20
N MET A 22 6.52 7.06 -3.01
CA MET A 22 5.11 6.67 -2.78
C MET A 22 4.15 7.52 -3.63
N ILE A 23 4.32 8.84 -3.68
CA ILE A 23 3.52 9.74 -4.52
C ILE A 23 3.66 9.37 -6.00
N LEU A 24 4.88 9.13 -6.47
CA LEU A 24 5.13 8.72 -7.86
C LEU A 24 4.41 7.41 -8.17
N MET A 25 4.53 6.41 -7.31
CA MET A 25 3.88 5.12 -7.50
C MET A 25 2.35 5.24 -7.48
N MET A 26 1.79 6.04 -6.57
CA MET A 26 0.35 6.32 -6.54
C MET A 26 -0.12 7.03 -7.81
N SER A 27 0.67 7.96 -8.34
CA SER A 27 0.36 8.65 -9.60
C SER A 27 0.38 7.68 -10.79
N VAL A 28 1.40 6.82 -10.87
CA VAL A 28 1.50 5.78 -11.91
C VAL A 28 0.32 4.80 -11.82
N LEU A 29 -0.05 4.39 -10.60
CA LEU A 29 -1.18 3.52 -10.35
C LEU A 29 -2.50 4.18 -10.79
N GLY A 30 -2.72 5.44 -10.45
CA GLY A 30 -3.89 6.21 -10.88
C GLY A 30 -3.99 6.33 -12.39
N ILE A 31 -2.88 6.64 -13.07
CA ILE A 31 -2.81 6.69 -14.55
C ILE A 31 -3.12 5.31 -15.15
N ALA A 32 -2.57 4.24 -14.58
CA ALA A 32 -2.84 2.88 -15.06
C ALA A 32 -4.32 2.51 -14.96
N ILE A 33 -4.99 2.84 -13.86
CA ILE A 33 -6.44 2.64 -13.68
C ILE A 33 -7.22 3.39 -14.76
N LEU A 34 -6.91 4.66 -14.97
CA LEU A 34 -7.58 5.49 -15.96
C LEU A 34 -7.41 4.95 -17.38
N LEU A 35 -6.21 4.53 -17.75
CA LEU A 35 -5.94 3.95 -19.08
C LEU A 35 -6.69 2.62 -19.26
N ILE A 36 -6.67 1.74 -18.26
CA ILE A 36 -7.39 0.46 -18.32
C ILE A 36 -8.89 0.71 -18.45
N ALA A 37 -9.47 1.62 -17.67
CA ALA A 37 -10.89 1.97 -17.74
C ALA A 37 -11.26 2.61 -19.10
N ALA A 38 -10.42 3.48 -19.65
CA ALA A 38 -10.62 4.07 -20.96
C ALA A 38 -10.57 3.01 -22.08
N PHE A 39 -9.61 2.10 -22.04
CA PHE A 39 -9.49 1.01 -23.00
C PHE A 39 -10.64 0.02 -22.89
N ASP A 40 -11.14 -0.25 -21.69
CA ASP A 40 -12.31 -1.08 -21.48
C ASP A 40 -13.56 -0.44 -22.12
N TYR A 41 -13.77 0.86 -21.90
CA TYR A 41 -14.86 1.57 -22.56
C TYR A 41 -14.72 1.51 -24.10
N VAL A 42 -13.52 1.73 -24.63
CA VAL A 42 -13.25 1.61 -26.07
C VAL A 42 -13.59 0.20 -26.57
N LEU A 43 -13.17 -0.84 -25.83
CA LEU A 43 -13.46 -2.23 -26.18
C LEU A 43 -14.97 -2.50 -26.24
N ILE A 44 -15.72 -2.07 -25.23
CA ILE A 44 -17.19 -2.22 -25.17
C ILE A 44 -17.87 -1.42 -26.27
N ALA A 45 -17.48 -0.15 -26.47
CA ALA A 45 -18.06 0.73 -27.49
C ALA A 45 -17.88 0.14 -28.89
N VAL A 46 -16.67 -0.28 -29.25
CA VAL A 46 -16.40 -0.84 -30.57
C VAL A 46 -16.93 -2.28 -30.72
N SER A 47 -17.06 -3.04 -29.62
CA SER A 47 -17.78 -4.32 -29.67
C SER A 47 -19.26 -4.13 -30.04
N SER A 48 -19.85 -2.98 -29.71
CA SER A 48 -21.22 -2.66 -30.13
C SER A 48 -21.33 -2.24 -31.59
N LEU A 49 -20.20 -2.11 -32.31
CA LEU A 49 -20.15 -1.59 -33.69
C LEU A 49 -21.04 -2.35 -34.66
N ALA A 50 -21.02 -3.69 -34.60
CA ALA A 50 -21.82 -4.53 -35.50
C ALA A 50 -23.33 -4.21 -35.41
N ARG A 51 -23.82 -3.91 -34.19
CA ARG A 51 -25.22 -3.53 -33.93
C ARG A 51 -25.52 -2.11 -34.40
N ARG A 52 -24.56 -1.19 -34.25
CA ARG A 52 -24.70 0.24 -34.58
C ARG A 52 -24.44 0.52 -36.07
N ALA A 53 -23.69 -0.35 -36.76
CA ALA A 53 -23.33 -0.17 -38.17
C ALA A 53 -24.56 0.02 -39.05
N LYS A 54 -25.63 -0.77 -38.87
CA LYS A 54 -26.87 -0.65 -39.61
C LYS A 54 -27.53 0.73 -39.43
N SER A 55 -27.61 1.23 -38.20
CA SER A 55 -28.12 2.57 -37.89
C SER A 55 -27.25 3.67 -38.52
N ILE A 56 -25.91 3.55 -38.38
CA ILE A 56 -24.96 4.49 -39.01
C ILE A 56 -25.13 4.51 -40.51
N GLY A 57 -25.30 3.35 -41.17
CA GLY A 57 -25.57 3.24 -42.60
C GLY A 57 -26.83 3.98 -43.02
N VAL A 58 -27.93 3.80 -42.29
CA VAL A 58 -29.19 4.52 -42.53
C VAL A 58 -28.99 6.03 -42.41
N HIS A 59 -28.33 6.51 -41.34
CA HIS A 59 -28.05 7.93 -41.18
C HIS A 59 -27.23 8.51 -42.36
N LYS A 60 -26.19 7.79 -42.80
CA LYS A 60 -25.37 8.19 -43.94
C LYS A 60 -26.15 8.16 -45.27
N CYS A 61 -27.02 7.18 -45.49
CA CYS A 61 -27.91 7.16 -46.63
C CYS A 61 -28.90 8.32 -46.66
N CYS A 62 -29.31 8.80 -45.47
CA CYS A 62 -30.15 10.00 -45.32
C CYS A 62 -29.34 11.32 -45.39
N GLY A 63 -28.06 11.28 -45.75
CA GLY A 63 -27.22 12.46 -45.96
C GLY A 63 -26.37 12.90 -44.76
N ALA A 64 -26.27 12.10 -43.72
CA ALA A 64 -25.38 12.41 -42.58
C ALA A 64 -23.91 12.34 -43.02
N THR A 65 -23.15 13.39 -42.73
CA THR A 65 -21.70 13.45 -42.96
C THR A 65 -20.94 12.70 -41.87
N ASP A 66 -19.68 12.35 -42.14
CA ASP A 66 -18.79 11.71 -41.15
C ASP A 66 -18.66 12.57 -39.87
N ASN A 67 -18.65 13.89 -40.03
CA ASN A 67 -18.61 14.81 -38.90
C ASN A 67 -19.91 14.77 -38.08
N SER A 68 -21.07 14.57 -38.70
CA SER A 68 -22.34 14.41 -38.01
C SER A 68 -22.35 13.14 -37.15
N ILE A 69 -21.85 12.01 -37.68
CA ILE A 69 -21.71 10.76 -36.98
C ILE A 69 -20.70 10.90 -35.82
N PHE A 70 -19.53 11.51 -36.05
CA PHE A 70 -18.53 11.77 -35.02
C PHE A 70 -19.12 12.58 -33.87
N ARG A 71 -19.81 13.68 -34.13
CA ARG A 71 -20.45 14.53 -33.10
C ARG A 71 -21.54 13.78 -32.34
N MET A 72 -22.32 12.92 -33.00
CA MET A 72 -23.35 12.11 -32.37
C MET A 72 -22.74 11.18 -31.28
N PHE A 73 -21.67 10.47 -31.62
CA PHE A 73 -20.99 9.58 -30.63
C PHE A 73 -20.26 10.37 -29.56
N LEU A 74 -19.69 11.53 -29.90
CA LEU A 74 -19.03 12.38 -28.91
C LEU A 74 -20.03 12.94 -27.89
N THR A 75 -21.23 13.34 -28.33
CA THR A 75 -22.28 13.79 -27.40
C THR A 75 -22.84 12.65 -26.54
N GLU A 76 -22.97 11.43 -27.08
CA GLU A 76 -23.33 10.26 -26.31
C GLU A 76 -22.31 10.00 -25.19
N THR A 77 -21.01 10.01 -25.53
CA THR A 77 -19.93 9.83 -24.54
C THR A 77 -19.92 10.96 -23.49
N ALA A 78 -20.15 12.22 -23.92
CA ALA A 78 -20.23 13.34 -22.97
C ALA A 78 -21.38 13.18 -21.97
N LEU A 79 -22.54 12.70 -22.43
CA LEU A 79 -23.69 12.44 -21.58
C LEU A 79 -23.41 11.35 -20.56
N VAL A 80 -22.82 10.22 -21.00
CA VAL A 80 -22.43 9.11 -20.11
C VAL A 80 -21.41 9.60 -19.08
N LEU A 81 -20.41 10.37 -19.50
CA LEU A 81 -19.40 10.91 -18.61
C LEU A 81 -20.01 11.87 -17.59
N PHE A 82 -20.92 12.73 -18.01
CA PHE A 82 -21.63 13.65 -17.12
C PHE A 82 -22.43 12.90 -16.04
N ILE A 83 -23.20 11.88 -16.44
CA ILE A 83 -23.96 11.04 -15.50
C ILE A 83 -22.99 10.32 -14.55
N SER A 84 -21.86 9.80 -15.06
CA SER A 84 -20.84 9.13 -14.24
C SER A 84 -20.21 10.08 -13.22
N VAL A 85 -19.95 11.33 -13.58
CA VAL A 85 -19.44 12.36 -12.64
C VAL A 85 -20.46 12.65 -11.54
N LEU A 86 -21.75 12.83 -11.90
CA LEU A 86 -22.81 13.04 -10.91
C LEU A 86 -22.91 11.87 -9.94
N LEU A 87 -22.88 10.64 -10.44
CA LEU A 87 -22.92 9.44 -9.60
C LEU A 87 -21.68 9.34 -8.70
N THR A 88 -20.50 9.66 -9.24
CA THR A 88 -19.25 9.69 -8.48
C THR A 88 -19.32 10.71 -7.35
N MET A 89 -19.81 11.92 -7.62
CA MET A 89 -20.00 12.94 -6.58
C MET A 89 -20.96 12.49 -5.49
N LEU A 90 -22.06 11.83 -5.86
CA LEU A 90 -23.02 11.27 -4.91
C LEU A 90 -22.37 10.18 -4.03
N LEU A 91 -21.60 9.26 -4.63
CA LEU A 91 -20.90 8.21 -3.89
C LEU A 91 -19.83 8.80 -2.95
N ILE A 92 -19.04 9.78 -3.41
CA ILE A 92 -18.04 10.46 -2.57
C ILE A 92 -18.72 11.16 -1.39
N PHE A 93 -19.87 11.80 -1.61
CA PHE A 93 -20.62 12.45 -0.52
C PHE A 93 -21.17 11.44 0.48
N GLN A 94 -21.72 10.32 0.00
CA GLN A 94 -22.28 9.27 0.85
C GLN A 94 -21.20 8.54 1.68
N PHE A 95 -20.03 8.29 1.09
CA PHE A 95 -18.91 7.58 1.72
C PHE A 95 -17.78 8.52 2.12
N ARG A 96 -18.11 9.77 2.46
CA ARG A 96 -17.13 10.82 2.73
C ARG A 96 -16.12 10.42 3.80
N GLU A 97 -16.57 9.95 4.95
CA GLU A 97 -15.70 9.58 6.07
C GLU A 97 -14.71 8.48 5.69
N PHE A 98 -15.19 7.45 4.99
CA PHE A 98 -14.36 6.35 4.50
C PHE A 98 -13.30 6.81 3.48
N VAL A 99 -13.68 7.73 2.58
CA VAL A 99 -12.73 8.29 1.60
C VAL A 99 -11.69 9.18 2.29
N GLU A 100 -12.09 10.02 3.25
CA GLU A 100 -11.19 10.86 4.03
C GLU A 100 -10.22 10.04 4.89
N GLU A 101 -10.68 8.92 5.47
CA GLU A 101 -9.85 8.00 6.24
C GLU A 101 -8.76 7.34 5.36
N ILE A 102 -9.14 6.82 4.20
CA ILE A 102 -8.20 6.19 3.27
C ILE A 102 -7.23 7.21 2.67
N ALA A 103 -7.73 8.36 2.22
CA ALA A 103 -6.90 9.41 1.65
C ALA A 103 -6.01 10.09 2.70
N GLY A 104 -6.42 10.05 3.97
CA GLY A 104 -5.73 10.72 5.07
C GLY A 104 -5.76 12.25 5.01
N ILE A 105 -6.65 12.80 4.18
CA ILE A 105 -6.85 14.24 3.98
C ILE A 105 -8.34 14.54 3.87
N ARG A 106 -8.74 15.73 4.28
CA ARG A 106 -10.12 16.18 4.13
C ARG A 106 -10.47 16.40 2.66
N LEU A 107 -11.62 15.93 2.22
CA LEU A 107 -12.10 16.11 0.84
C LEU A 107 -12.17 17.59 0.43
N SER A 108 -12.49 18.48 1.36
CA SER A 108 -12.52 19.92 1.12
C SER A 108 -11.15 20.48 0.65
N SER A 109 -10.04 19.85 1.02
CA SER A 109 -8.71 20.26 0.56
C SER A 109 -8.37 19.80 -0.86
N LEU A 110 -9.05 18.78 -1.38
CA LEU A 110 -8.89 18.28 -2.75
C LEU A 110 -9.64 19.12 -3.79
N PHE A 111 -10.74 19.77 -3.38
CA PHE A 111 -11.61 20.57 -4.26
C PHE A 111 -11.41 22.07 -4.06
N THR A 112 -10.15 22.50 -3.90
CA THR A 112 -9.81 23.92 -3.88
C THR A 112 -9.61 24.44 -5.31
N TRP A 113 -9.76 25.75 -5.50
CA TRP A 113 -9.53 26.38 -6.81
C TRP A 113 -8.16 26.05 -7.42
N GLN A 114 -7.17 25.82 -6.57
CA GLN A 114 -5.80 25.46 -6.97
C GLN A 114 -5.64 24.00 -7.43
N THR A 115 -6.52 23.09 -7.02
CA THR A 115 -6.43 21.65 -7.30
C THR A 115 -7.48 21.17 -8.30
N LEU A 116 -8.55 21.94 -8.57
CA LEU A 116 -9.63 21.59 -9.49
C LEU A 116 -9.18 21.27 -10.92
N TRP A 117 -8.07 21.83 -11.36
CA TRP A 117 -7.53 21.53 -12.69
C TRP A 117 -7.15 20.04 -12.85
N VAL A 118 -6.79 19.34 -11.76
CA VAL A 118 -6.40 17.92 -11.81
C VAL A 118 -7.57 17.03 -12.22
N PRO A 119 -8.71 16.99 -11.51
CA PRO A 119 -9.86 16.19 -11.93
C PRO A 119 -10.42 16.63 -13.28
N LEU A 120 -10.37 17.92 -13.62
CA LEU A 120 -10.79 18.40 -14.93
C LEU A 120 -9.88 17.89 -16.06
N THR A 121 -8.57 17.86 -15.85
CA THR A 121 -7.62 17.28 -16.82
C THR A 121 -7.85 15.78 -16.98
N VAL A 122 -8.08 15.05 -15.89
CA VAL A 122 -8.41 13.62 -15.92
C VAL A 122 -9.69 13.39 -16.74
N LEU A 123 -10.75 14.15 -16.50
CA LEU A 123 -12.00 14.07 -17.25
C LEU A 123 -11.80 14.36 -18.73
N LEU A 124 -11.01 15.38 -19.07
CA LEU A 124 -10.67 15.72 -20.45
C LEU A 124 -9.93 14.58 -21.16
N VAL A 125 -8.92 14.01 -20.50
CA VAL A 125 -8.14 12.88 -21.06
C VAL A 125 -9.05 11.66 -21.28
N VAL A 126 -9.87 11.31 -20.31
CA VAL A 126 -10.83 10.20 -20.43
C VAL A 126 -11.82 10.48 -21.56
N PHE A 127 -12.35 11.70 -21.67
CA PHE A 127 -13.26 12.09 -22.75
C PHE A 127 -12.62 11.96 -24.14
N ILE A 128 -11.36 12.37 -24.28
CA ILE A 128 -10.63 12.23 -25.55
C ILE A 128 -10.41 10.75 -25.88
N LEU A 129 -9.90 9.96 -24.94
CA LEU A 129 -9.59 8.54 -25.17
C LEU A 129 -10.84 7.71 -25.39
N ALA A 130 -11.85 7.85 -24.54
CA ALA A 130 -13.08 7.07 -24.59
C ALA A 130 -14.09 7.58 -25.61
N GLY A 131 -14.09 8.89 -25.91
CA GLY A 131 -15.03 9.52 -26.86
C GLY A 131 -14.48 9.63 -28.25
N ALA A 132 -13.37 10.34 -28.45
CA ALA A 132 -12.87 10.68 -29.77
C ALA A 132 -12.37 9.46 -30.57
N ILE A 133 -11.72 8.48 -29.92
CA ILE A 133 -11.21 7.28 -30.60
C ILE A 133 -12.35 6.42 -31.14
N PRO A 134 -13.37 5.98 -30.37
CA PRO A 134 -14.48 5.23 -30.94
C PRO A 134 -15.30 6.06 -31.97
N ALA A 135 -15.53 7.36 -31.70
CA ALA A 135 -16.27 8.22 -32.60
C ALA A 135 -15.59 8.33 -33.97
N SER A 136 -14.26 8.44 -34.02
CA SER A 136 -13.51 8.45 -35.28
C SER A 136 -13.63 7.14 -36.06
N ILE A 137 -13.57 6.01 -35.34
CA ILE A 137 -13.77 4.68 -35.94
C ILE A 137 -15.18 4.56 -36.53
N PHE A 138 -16.20 4.99 -35.80
CA PHE A 138 -17.60 4.93 -36.27
C PHE A 138 -17.85 5.87 -37.45
N ALA A 139 -17.28 7.07 -37.42
CA ALA A 139 -17.41 8.04 -38.52
C ALA A 139 -16.77 7.55 -39.84
N SER A 140 -15.66 6.82 -39.76
CA SER A 140 -14.90 6.34 -40.92
C SER A 140 -15.52 5.13 -41.66
N ILE A 141 -16.65 4.56 -41.16
CA ILE A 141 -17.29 3.40 -41.79
C ILE A 141 -17.93 3.77 -43.13
N PRO A 142 -17.50 3.17 -44.28
CA PRO A 142 -18.11 3.45 -45.56
C PRO A 142 -19.51 2.80 -45.66
N VAL A 143 -20.46 3.52 -46.30
CA VAL A 143 -21.84 3.07 -46.50
C VAL A 143 -21.88 1.71 -47.20
N THR A 144 -21.01 1.49 -48.19
CA THR A 144 -20.92 0.25 -48.97
C THR A 144 -20.52 -0.97 -48.11
N GLN A 145 -19.78 -0.78 -47.02
CA GLN A 145 -19.39 -1.85 -46.14
C GLN A 145 -20.45 -2.17 -45.08
N VAL A 146 -21.35 -1.25 -44.78
CA VAL A 146 -22.46 -1.46 -43.84
C VAL A 146 -23.42 -2.54 -44.33
N PHE A 147 -23.70 -2.57 -45.62
CA PHE A 147 -24.60 -3.53 -46.28
C PHE A 147 -23.91 -4.82 -46.71
N ARG A 148 -22.57 -4.83 -46.85
CA ARG A 148 -21.76 -6.03 -47.04
C ARG A 148 -21.19 -6.43 -45.69
N ARG A 149 -21.84 -7.33 -44.98
CA ARG A 149 -21.38 -8.03 -43.76
C ARG A 149 -20.06 -7.48 -43.18
N TYR A 150 -20.12 -6.28 -42.54
CA TYR A 150 -18.99 -5.71 -41.77
C TYR A 150 -18.52 -6.66 -40.67
N ALA A 151 -19.35 -7.68 -40.34
CA ALA A 151 -19.10 -8.73 -39.36
C ALA A 151 -17.95 -9.70 -39.73
N GLU A 152 -17.54 -9.78 -40.99
CA GLU A 152 -16.50 -10.76 -41.41
C GLU A 152 -15.07 -10.27 -41.21
N ARG A 153 -14.84 -8.99 -40.89
CA ARG A 153 -13.48 -8.50 -40.63
C ARG A 153 -13.11 -8.80 -39.20
N LYS A 154 -12.31 -9.89 -38.97
CA LYS A 154 -11.63 -10.15 -37.70
C LYS A 154 -10.97 -8.86 -37.24
N THR A 155 -11.54 -8.20 -36.23
CA THR A 155 -10.99 -6.98 -35.64
C THR A 155 -9.78 -7.34 -34.79
N SER A 156 -8.64 -7.47 -35.42
CA SER A 156 -7.36 -7.89 -34.83
C SER A 156 -6.91 -7.04 -33.63
N TRP A 157 -7.43 -5.82 -33.52
CA TRP A 157 -7.06 -4.86 -32.48
C TRP A 157 -7.71 -5.12 -31.10
N LYS A 158 -8.79 -5.93 -31.02
CA LYS A 158 -9.41 -6.29 -29.72
C LYS A 158 -8.47 -7.10 -28.81
N ARG A 159 -7.66 -7.98 -29.40
CA ARG A 159 -6.73 -8.83 -28.65
C ARG A 159 -5.63 -8.04 -27.92
N PRO A 160 -4.98 -7.02 -28.52
CA PRO A 160 -4.05 -6.17 -27.81
C PRO A 160 -4.65 -5.44 -26.60
N LEU A 161 -5.92 -5.00 -26.68
CA LEU A 161 -6.58 -4.35 -25.54
C LEU A 161 -6.81 -5.32 -24.39
N LEU A 162 -7.30 -6.54 -24.69
CA LEU A 162 -7.42 -7.60 -23.67
C LEU A 162 -6.07 -7.96 -23.04
N PHE A 163 -5.03 -8.03 -23.87
CA PHE A 163 -3.68 -8.31 -23.40
C PHE A 163 -3.24 -7.25 -22.38
N ILE A 164 -3.42 -5.97 -22.66
CA ILE A 164 -3.10 -4.87 -21.75
C ILE A 164 -3.93 -4.97 -20.46
N GLN A 165 -5.23 -5.29 -20.57
CA GLN A 165 -6.11 -5.46 -19.41
C GLN A 165 -5.65 -6.61 -18.50
N PHE A 166 -5.37 -7.80 -19.06
CA PHE A 166 -4.91 -8.93 -18.26
C PHE A 166 -3.53 -8.70 -17.65
N ALA A 167 -2.62 -8.09 -18.40
CA ALA A 167 -1.31 -7.73 -17.89
C ALA A 167 -1.42 -6.69 -16.76
N GLY A 168 -2.24 -5.65 -16.95
CA GLY A 168 -2.49 -4.62 -15.95
C GLY A 168 -3.16 -5.15 -14.68
N MET A 169 -4.19 -6.00 -14.83
CA MET A 169 -4.86 -6.65 -13.70
C MET A 169 -3.88 -7.52 -12.90
N THR A 170 -3.09 -8.35 -13.59
CA THR A 170 -2.12 -9.22 -12.93
C THR A 170 -1.00 -8.43 -12.28
N PHE A 171 -0.53 -7.36 -12.94
CA PHE A 171 0.47 -6.44 -12.38
C PHE A 171 0.00 -5.85 -11.05
N ILE A 172 -1.22 -5.30 -11.00
CA ILE A 172 -1.73 -4.62 -9.81
C ILE A 172 -2.04 -5.60 -8.69
N LEU A 173 -2.62 -6.76 -8.99
CA LEU A 173 -2.84 -7.81 -7.99
C LEU A 173 -1.52 -8.37 -7.44
N GLY A 174 -0.52 -8.56 -8.30
CA GLY A 174 0.82 -8.99 -7.89
C GLY A 174 1.51 -7.93 -7.03
N PHE A 175 1.40 -6.65 -7.40
CA PHE A 175 1.96 -5.54 -6.61
C PHE A 175 1.23 -5.38 -5.27
N LEU A 176 -0.11 -5.52 -5.24
CA LEU A 176 -0.88 -5.55 -3.98
C LEU A 176 -0.35 -6.63 -3.03
N MET A 177 -0.04 -7.81 -3.57
CA MET A 177 0.46 -8.91 -2.76
C MET A 177 1.84 -8.60 -2.16
N VAL A 178 2.73 -7.93 -2.91
CA VAL A 178 4.01 -7.45 -2.39
C VAL A 178 3.80 -6.45 -1.25
N VAL A 179 2.94 -5.45 -1.47
CA VAL A 179 2.62 -4.42 -0.46
C VAL A 179 2.01 -5.04 0.78
N PHE A 180 1.11 -6.01 0.62
CA PHE A 180 0.46 -6.71 1.72
C PHE A 180 1.46 -7.52 2.55
N CYS A 181 2.36 -8.27 1.89
CA CYS A 181 3.40 -9.05 2.58
C CYS A 181 4.36 -8.14 3.36
N GLN A 182 4.79 -7.02 2.77
CA GLN A 182 5.65 -6.06 3.45
C GLN A 182 4.95 -5.39 4.63
N TYR A 183 3.69 -5.01 4.47
CA TYR A 183 2.88 -4.47 5.56
C TYR A 183 2.75 -5.45 6.71
N HIS A 184 2.39 -6.70 6.41
CA HIS A 184 2.24 -7.75 7.42
C HIS A 184 3.56 -8.02 8.16
N MET A 185 4.69 -8.05 7.45
CA MET A 185 6.01 -8.19 8.06
C MET A 185 6.33 -7.01 8.97
N ALA A 186 6.05 -5.77 8.52
CA ALA A 186 6.33 -4.57 9.29
C ALA A 186 5.51 -4.48 10.59
N MET A 187 4.22 -4.87 10.54
CA MET A 187 3.31 -4.83 11.69
C MET A 187 3.54 -5.97 12.70
N ASN A 188 4.04 -7.12 12.24
CA ASN A 188 4.28 -8.28 13.10
C ASN A 188 5.77 -8.48 13.44
N LYS A 189 6.59 -7.46 13.20
CA LYS A 189 8.02 -7.51 13.54
C LYS A 189 8.21 -7.63 15.05
N ASP A 190 9.07 -8.57 15.48
CA ASP A 190 9.56 -8.60 16.86
C ASP A 190 10.35 -7.32 17.16
N LEU A 191 9.81 -6.50 18.03
CA LEU A 191 10.45 -5.25 18.44
C LEU A 191 11.66 -5.48 19.33
N GLY A 192 11.79 -6.67 19.95
CA GLY A 192 12.80 -6.98 20.95
C GLY A 192 12.50 -6.39 22.33
N TYR A 193 11.31 -5.81 22.51
CA TYR A 193 10.74 -5.35 23.78
C TYR A 193 9.21 -5.48 23.75
N ASN A 194 8.57 -5.40 24.93
CA ASN A 194 7.11 -5.50 25.04
C ASN A 194 6.46 -4.12 25.23
N PRO A 195 5.80 -3.57 24.20
CA PRO A 195 5.09 -2.28 24.27
C PRO A 195 3.68 -2.39 24.86
N GLU A 196 3.16 -3.62 25.09
CA GLU A 196 1.77 -3.84 25.50
C GLU A 196 1.44 -3.17 26.83
N ARG A 197 0.33 -2.47 26.86
CA ARG A 197 -0.19 -1.73 28.02
C ARG A 197 0.78 -0.67 28.58
N VAL A 198 1.84 -0.33 27.85
CA VAL A 198 2.76 0.73 28.22
C VAL A 198 2.26 2.07 27.71
N VAL A 199 2.20 3.02 28.62
CA VAL A 199 1.95 4.44 28.31
C VAL A 199 3.17 5.26 28.66
N MET A 200 3.36 6.39 28.00
CA MET A 200 4.48 7.29 28.27
C MET A 200 4.01 8.73 28.30
N GLY A 201 4.57 9.48 29.24
CA GLY A 201 4.30 10.89 29.41
C GLY A 201 5.51 11.61 29.93
N TRP A 202 5.63 12.87 29.54
CA TRP A 202 6.74 13.73 29.92
C TRP A 202 6.38 14.57 31.13
N LYS A 203 7.04 14.32 32.26
CA LYS A 203 6.93 15.13 33.47
C LYS A 203 8.14 15.01 34.35
N LYS A 204 8.75 16.12 34.71
CA LYS A 204 9.83 16.17 35.69
C LYS A 204 9.24 16.21 37.10
N LEU A 205 8.85 15.04 37.63
CA LEU A 205 8.32 14.87 38.99
C LEU A 205 9.44 14.92 40.01
N GLY A 206 9.75 16.13 40.51
CA GLY A 206 10.86 16.34 41.44
C GLY A 206 12.24 16.17 40.82
N SER A 207 13.28 16.38 41.60
CA SER A 207 14.67 16.20 41.18
C SER A 207 15.13 14.76 41.25
N ASN A 208 14.42 13.89 41.96
CA ASN A 208 14.83 12.52 42.31
C ASN A 208 13.88 11.51 41.64
N ARG A 209 14.46 10.49 40.97
CA ARG A 209 13.73 9.40 40.32
C ARG A 209 12.89 8.58 41.32
N GLN A 210 13.38 8.40 42.55
CA GLN A 210 12.69 7.60 43.57
C GLN A 210 11.33 8.21 43.93
N ASN A 211 11.23 9.54 44.00
CA ASN A 211 9.95 10.22 44.24
C ASN A 211 8.93 9.98 43.11
N ALA A 212 9.40 10.04 41.86
CA ALA A 212 8.56 9.74 40.72
C ALA A 212 8.13 8.27 40.71
N LYS A 213 9.04 7.33 41.00
CA LYS A 213 8.70 5.92 41.12
C LYS A 213 7.66 5.67 42.20
N SER A 214 7.85 6.22 43.40
CA SER A 214 6.89 6.09 44.50
C SER A 214 5.53 6.66 44.15
N PHE A 215 5.48 7.80 43.46
CA PHE A 215 4.23 8.40 42.98
C PHE A 215 3.46 7.42 42.08
N PHE A 216 4.08 6.93 41.00
CA PHE A 216 3.39 6.06 40.06
C PHE A 216 3.05 4.68 40.65
N MET A 217 3.96 4.06 41.42
CA MET A 217 3.73 2.74 41.97
C MET A 217 2.67 2.70 43.08
N ASN A 218 2.33 3.84 43.68
CA ASN A 218 1.20 3.96 44.63
C ASN A 218 -0.17 4.05 43.92
N LEU A 219 -0.20 4.22 42.61
CA LEU A 219 -1.45 4.27 41.83
C LEU A 219 -2.00 2.85 41.59
N PRO A 220 -3.26 2.56 41.93
CA PRO A 220 -3.81 1.19 41.86
C PRO A 220 -3.86 0.63 40.43
N MET A 221 -3.90 1.51 39.40
CA MET A 221 -3.93 1.14 38.01
C MET A 221 -2.54 0.84 37.42
N VAL A 222 -1.46 1.12 38.15
CA VAL A 222 -0.07 0.93 37.69
C VAL A 222 0.44 -0.44 38.08
N GLU A 223 1.11 -1.12 37.15
CA GLU A 223 1.76 -2.42 37.34
C GLU A 223 3.28 -2.24 37.44
N GLU A 224 3.88 -1.50 36.52
CA GLU A 224 5.33 -1.26 36.46
C GLU A 224 5.60 0.19 36.05
N HIS A 225 6.78 0.71 36.44
CA HIS A 225 7.23 2.05 36.10
C HIS A 225 8.71 2.03 35.72
N GLY A 226 9.07 2.80 34.71
CA GLY A 226 10.45 3.02 34.30
C GLY A 226 10.65 4.44 33.80
N VAL A 227 11.89 4.89 33.71
CA VAL A 227 12.23 6.24 33.24
C VAL A 227 13.24 6.20 32.11
N GLY A 228 13.09 7.12 31.18
CA GLY A 228 14.03 7.41 30.11
C GLY A 228 14.10 8.89 29.81
N GLN A 229 15.00 9.30 28.94
CA GLN A 229 15.12 10.68 28.52
C GLN A 229 14.40 10.96 27.21
N GLN A 230 14.35 9.98 26.31
CA GLN A 230 13.74 10.13 24.98
C GLN A 230 12.76 8.98 24.74
N ALA A 231 11.68 9.28 24.03
CA ALA A 231 10.69 8.25 23.69
C ALA A 231 11.27 7.21 22.72
N ILE A 232 11.04 5.92 23.02
CA ILE A 232 11.59 4.80 22.23
C ILE A 232 11.10 4.78 20.77
N TRP A 233 9.92 5.35 20.52
CA TRP A 233 9.37 5.48 19.17
C TRP A 233 9.95 6.67 18.38
N ARG A 234 10.61 7.62 19.06
CA ARG A 234 11.36 8.70 18.40
C ARG A 234 12.78 8.24 18.12
N SER A 235 13.36 8.76 17.06
CA SER A 235 14.78 8.54 16.79
C SER A 235 15.63 9.07 17.93
N TRP A 236 16.21 8.18 18.73
CA TRP A 236 17.12 8.54 19.80
C TRP A 236 18.33 9.32 19.28
N SER A 237 18.91 10.13 20.12
CA SER A 237 20.09 10.93 19.76
C SER A 237 21.21 10.04 19.25
N GLY A 238 21.84 10.50 18.16
CA GLY A 238 22.99 9.79 17.59
C GLY A 238 24.29 10.37 18.12
N GLU A 239 25.26 9.49 18.34
CA GLU A 239 26.60 9.86 18.78
C GLU A 239 27.66 9.01 18.06
N VAL A 240 28.89 9.51 18.08
CA VAL A 240 30.07 8.80 17.58
C VAL A 240 30.84 8.27 18.79
N PHE A 241 30.88 6.97 18.93
CA PHE A 241 31.56 6.29 20.03
C PHE A 241 32.98 5.87 19.60
N ASN A 242 33.96 6.22 20.40
CA ASN A 242 35.31 5.70 20.26
C ASN A 242 35.37 4.32 20.95
N VAL A 243 35.57 3.27 20.15
CA VAL A 243 35.56 1.88 20.63
C VAL A 243 36.95 1.29 20.82
N GLY A 244 37.98 2.15 20.85
CA GLY A 244 39.39 1.76 20.98
C GLY A 244 40.11 1.61 19.63
N GLU A 245 41.44 1.50 19.68
CA GLU A 245 42.30 1.30 18.49
C GLU A 245 42.09 2.33 17.37
N GLY A 246 41.69 3.57 17.71
CA GLY A 246 41.40 4.62 16.73
C GLY A 246 40.11 4.38 15.92
N ARG A 247 39.32 3.37 16.26
CA ARG A 247 38.06 3.04 15.60
C ARG A 247 36.90 3.80 16.25
N THR A 248 36.01 4.30 15.40
CA THR A 248 34.77 4.96 15.85
C THR A 248 33.56 4.33 15.18
N ILE A 249 32.47 4.21 15.92
CA ILE A 249 31.17 3.76 15.40
C ILE A 249 30.10 4.82 15.67
N LYS A 250 29.16 4.95 14.74
CA LYS A 250 27.96 5.77 14.91
C LYS A 250 26.85 4.92 15.48
N GLY A 251 26.25 5.34 16.58
CA GLY A 251 25.17 4.63 17.23
C GLY A 251 24.14 5.54 17.85
N ARG A 252 23.20 4.97 18.56
CA ARG A 252 22.14 5.65 19.30
C ARG A 252 22.39 5.45 20.78
N PHE A 253 22.02 6.43 21.59
CA PHE A 253 22.15 6.30 23.04
C PHE A 253 20.91 6.83 23.75
N GLU A 254 20.71 6.34 24.97
CA GLU A 254 19.62 6.72 25.84
C GLU A 254 20.05 6.66 27.30
N TRP A 255 19.59 7.64 28.10
CA TRP A 255 19.73 7.60 29.54
C TRP A 255 18.51 6.95 30.17
N ILE A 256 18.71 5.86 30.92
CA ILE A 256 17.63 5.08 31.49
C ILE A 256 17.77 4.86 33.00
N GLY A 257 16.65 4.67 33.66
CA GLY A 257 16.61 4.10 35.00
C GLY A 257 16.86 2.60 34.97
N ASP A 258 17.26 2.04 36.14
CA ASP A 258 17.46 0.60 36.31
C ASP A 258 16.18 -0.23 36.12
N ASP A 259 15.00 0.40 36.24
CA ASP A 259 13.70 -0.24 36.05
C ASP A 259 13.29 -0.33 34.55
N PHE A 260 13.93 0.45 33.65
CA PHE A 260 13.51 0.55 32.25
C PHE A 260 13.64 -0.77 31.50
N VAL A 261 14.80 -1.41 31.59
CA VAL A 261 15.10 -2.67 30.87
C VAL A 261 14.17 -3.81 31.32
N PRO A 262 13.97 -4.06 32.65
CA PRO A 262 13.02 -5.05 33.10
C PRO A 262 11.57 -4.74 32.71
N MET A 263 11.13 -3.49 32.86
CA MET A 263 9.78 -3.06 32.53
C MET A 263 9.48 -3.24 31.03
N MET A 264 10.43 -2.90 30.15
CA MET A 264 10.30 -3.09 28.72
C MET A 264 10.52 -4.53 28.27
N LYS A 265 10.92 -5.42 29.20
CA LYS A 265 11.26 -6.84 28.94
C LYS A 265 12.33 -7.01 27.87
N ILE A 266 13.30 -6.07 27.82
CA ILE A 266 14.47 -6.20 26.95
C ILE A 266 15.36 -7.30 27.48
N GLN A 267 15.71 -8.28 26.63
CA GLN A 267 16.51 -9.42 27.01
C GLN A 267 17.99 -9.05 27.16
N ILE A 268 18.56 -9.24 28.33
CA ILE A 268 20.01 -9.20 28.57
C ILE A 268 20.58 -10.59 28.27
N LEU A 269 21.54 -10.66 27.33
CA LEU A 269 22.16 -11.90 26.89
C LEU A 269 23.34 -12.29 27.81
N HIS A 270 24.15 -11.28 28.16
CA HIS A 270 25.33 -11.46 28.97
C HIS A 270 25.46 -10.29 29.97
N GLY A 271 25.99 -10.56 31.17
CA GLY A 271 26.22 -9.54 32.17
C GLY A 271 25.00 -9.18 33.02
N LYS A 272 24.91 -7.92 33.43
CA LYS A 272 23.86 -7.40 34.32
C LYS A 272 23.26 -6.09 33.80
N ASN A 273 22.14 -5.68 34.38
CA ASN A 273 21.52 -4.37 34.11
C ASN A 273 22.35 -3.22 34.71
N VAL A 274 22.15 -2.01 34.17
CA VAL A 274 22.75 -0.78 34.68
C VAL A 274 22.16 -0.42 36.05
N THR A 275 23.02 -0.03 36.98
CA THR A 275 22.62 0.46 38.31
C THR A 275 23.26 1.80 38.67
N SER A 276 24.25 2.24 37.88
CA SER A 276 25.06 3.43 38.14
C SER A 276 25.24 4.29 36.88
N PRO A 277 25.42 5.60 37.03
CA PRO A 277 25.74 6.51 35.89
C PRO A 277 27.05 6.20 35.14
N LYS A 278 27.89 5.34 35.73
CA LYS A 278 29.16 4.89 35.15
C LYS A 278 29.03 3.56 34.40
N GLU A 279 27.83 3.01 34.36
CA GLU A 279 27.55 1.72 33.72
C GLU A 279 26.76 1.93 32.43
N ALA A 280 27.03 1.03 31.46
CA ALA A 280 26.32 1.02 30.20
C ALA A 280 25.99 -0.40 29.73
N LEU A 281 24.85 -0.55 29.04
CA LEU A 281 24.50 -1.71 28.25
C LEU A 281 24.68 -1.43 26.77
N VAL A 282 25.15 -2.41 26.03
CA VAL A 282 25.25 -2.35 24.56
C VAL A 282 24.40 -3.46 23.93
N ASN A 283 23.90 -3.24 22.70
CA ASN A 283 23.23 -4.31 21.96
C ASN A 283 24.22 -5.12 21.11
N GLU A 284 23.79 -6.27 20.59
CA GLU A 284 24.61 -7.13 19.71
C GLU A 284 25.18 -6.38 18.51
N GLU A 285 24.39 -5.47 17.92
CA GLU A 285 24.80 -4.66 16.76
C GLU A 285 25.93 -3.69 17.13
N PHE A 286 25.95 -3.18 18.35
CA PHE A 286 27.06 -2.38 18.86
C PHE A 286 28.34 -3.21 18.92
N VAL A 287 28.30 -4.39 19.52
CA VAL A 287 29.44 -5.32 19.63
C VAL A 287 29.95 -5.70 18.25
N ARG A 288 29.04 -6.03 17.33
CA ARG A 288 29.37 -6.38 15.94
C ARG A 288 30.08 -5.25 15.19
N ARG A 289 29.57 -4.02 15.27
CA ARG A 289 30.20 -2.86 14.59
C ARG A 289 31.47 -2.38 15.25
N ALA A 290 31.60 -2.55 16.56
CA ALA A 290 32.83 -2.28 17.25
C ALA A 290 33.94 -3.28 16.87
N GLY A 291 33.57 -4.42 16.26
CA GLY A 291 34.52 -5.46 15.85
C GLY A 291 35.19 -6.13 17.05
N TRP A 292 34.49 -6.16 18.20
CA TRP A 292 35.01 -6.84 19.39
C TRP A 292 34.84 -8.35 19.25
N THR A 293 35.97 -9.05 19.24
CA THR A 293 36.03 -10.52 19.25
C THR A 293 36.12 -11.07 20.66
N ASP A 294 36.60 -10.22 21.60
CA ASP A 294 36.72 -10.56 23.03
C ASP A 294 35.45 -10.16 23.76
N GLU A 295 35.37 -10.60 25.03
CA GLU A 295 34.26 -10.28 25.91
C GLU A 295 34.08 -8.74 26.03
N PRO A 296 32.91 -8.21 25.70
CA PRO A 296 32.66 -6.76 25.73
C PRO A 296 32.50 -6.23 27.18
N ILE A 297 32.16 -7.10 28.13
CA ILE A 297 31.93 -6.72 29.53
C ILE A 297 33.25 -6.28 30.18
N GLY A 298 33.21 -5.15 30.89
CA GLY A 298 34.39 -4.54 31.52
C GLY A 298 35.14 -3.55 30.63
N LYS A 299 34.84 -3.51 29.31
CA LYS A 299 35.43 -2.48 28.42
C LYS A 299 34.93 -1.07 28.80
N GLN A 300 35.83 -0.11 28.69
CA GLN A 300 35.53 1.31 28.97
C GLN A 300 35.30 2.08 27.68
N LEU A 301 34.30 2.92 27.68
CA LEU A 301 34.01 3.88 26.60
C LEU A 301 34.09 5.29 27.15
N SER A 302 34.76 6.19 26.42
CA SER A 302 34.77 7.60 26.73
C SER A 302 33.64 8.30 26.00
N ILE A 303 32.68 8.86 26.75
CA ILE A 303 31.51 9.56 26.22
C ILE A 303 31.49 10.96 26.84
N TRP A 304 31.64 12.00 25.99
CA TRP A 304 31.73 13.41 26.43
C TRP A 304 32.74 13.64 27.57
N GLY A 305 33.89 12.93 27.52
CA GLY A 305 34.94 13.05 28.52
C GLY A 305 34.65 12.29 29.84
N LYS A 306 33.57 11.53 29.90
CA LYS A 306 33.26 10.63 31.03
C LYS A 306 33.50 9.18 30.60
N GLU A 307 34.15 8.43 31.48
CA GLU A 307 34.33 6.99 31.26
C GLU A 307 33.13 6.21 31.79
N VAL A 308 32.59 5.34 30.96
CA VAL A 308 31.52 4.41 31.30
C VAL A 308 31.98 2.98 31.03
N THR A 309 31.64 2.06 31.92
CA THR A 309 32.00 0.63 31.83
C THR A 309 30.82 -0.15 31.26
N ILE A 310 31.07 -0.98 30.26
CA ILE A 310 30.07 -1.91 29.72
C ILE A 310 29.86 -3.03 30.75
N VAL A 311 28.61 -3.14 31.23
CA VAL A 311 28.24 -4.14 32.28
C VAL A 311 27.40 -5.28 31.73
N GLY A 312 26.90 -5.14 30.49
CA GLY A 312 26.18 -6.24 29.84
C GLY A 312 25.89 -5.98 28.37
N VAL A 313 25.48 -7.06 27.73
CA VAL A 313 25.06 -7.09 26.30
C VAL A 313 23.61 -7.51 26.24
N MET A 314 22.79 -6.73 25.55
CA MET A 314 21.37 -6.99 25.33
C MET A 314 21.10 -7.43 23.89
N LYS A 315 20.04 -8.21 23.71
CA LYS A 315 19.52 -8.56 22.39
C LYS A 315 19.19 -7.29 21.58
N ASN A 316 19.33 -7.35 20.28
CA ASN A 316 18.92 -6.27 19.41
C ASN A 316 17.42 -5.96 19.56
N PHE A 317 17.07 -4.69 19.63
CA PHE A 317 15.70 -4.22 19.67
C PHE A 317 15.49 -3.01 18.77
N SER A 318 14.27 -2.79 18.36
CA SER A 318 13.92 -1.73 17.42
C SER A 318 13.73 -0.39 18.13
N VAL A 319 14.54 0.61 17.78
CA VAL A 319 14.37 2.01 18.21
C VAL A 319 13.72 2.88 17.14
N GLN A 320 13.42 2.29 15.97
CA GLN A 320 12.80 2.98 14.83
C GLN A 320 12.03 1.99 13.96
N SER A 321 11.26 2.52 13.00
CA SER A 321 10.49 1.71 12.04
C SER A 321 11.38 0.91 11.08
N VAL A 322 10.78 -0.02 10.33
CA VAL A 322 11.45 -0.89 9.32
C VAL A 322 12.12 -0.13 8.17
N TYR A 323 11.91 1.17 8.08
CA TYR A 323 12.64 2.04 7.13
C TYR A 323 14.11 2.26 7.50
N HIS A 324 14.46 1.99 8.77
CA HIS A 324 15.77 2.25 9.29
C HIS A 324 16.51 0.94 9.63
N PRO A 325 17.82 0.90 9.41
CA PRO A 325 18.62 -0.27 9.76
C PRO A 325 18.70 -0.44 11.28
N GLN A 326 19.02 -1.64 11.73
CA GLN A 326 19.37 -1.88 13.11
C GLN A 326 20.57 -1.01 13.51
N TYR A 327 20.43 -0.25 14.57
CA TYR A 327 21.47 0.63 15.06
C TYR A 327 22.28 -0.01 16.21
N PRO A 328 23.58 0.32 16.32
CA PRO A 328 24.30 0.18 17.58
C PRO A 328 23.61 1.04 18.64
N VAL A 329 23.23 0.43 19.74
CA VAL A 329 22.52 1.09 20.84
C VAL A 329 23.33 0.99 22.11
N LEU A 330 23.44 2.11 22.81
CA LEU A 330 24.06 2.25 24.12
C LEU A 330 23.01 2.76 25.11
N LEU A 331 22.71 1.99 26.16
CA LEU A 331 21.88 2.43 27.27
C LEU A 331 22.78 2.83 28.44
N LEU A 332 22.68 4.09 28.86
CA LEU A 332 23.46 4.64 29.96
C LEU A 332 22.61 4.69 31.22
N GLY A 333 23.16 4.24 32.34
CA GLY A 333 22.48 4.35 33.62
C GLY A 333 22.28 5.83 34.00
N SER A 334 21.08 6.19 34.42
CA SER A 334 20.83 7.46 35.12
C SER A 334 20.97 7.21 36.64
N GLY A 335 21.71 8.07 37.35
CA GLY A 335 21.80 7.92 38.80
C GLY A 335 20.45 8.03 39.50
N SER A 336 20.37 7.53 40.74
CA SER A 336 19.18 7.62 41.59
C SER A 336 18.71 9.07 41.80
N ASP A 337 19.66 10.01 41.75
CA ASP A 337 19.43 11.44 41.99
C ASP A 337 19.04 12.20 40.74
N SER A 338 18.99 11.55 39.60
CA SER A 338 18.56 12.16 38.33
C SER A 338 17.20 11.64 37.87
N ASN A 339 16.33 12.56 37.46
CA ASN A 339 15.05 12.23 36.82
C ASN A 339 15.10 12.70 35.36
N PRO A 340 15.23 11.77 34.39
CA PRO A 340 15.25 12.11 32.96
C PRO A 340 13.97 12.78 32.46
N GLY A 341 12.84 12.59 33.18
CA GLY A 341 11.58 13.30 32.92
C GLY A 341 10.60 12.59 32.01
N LEU A 342 11.00 11.59 31.25
CA LEU A 342 10.07 10.74 30.50
C LEU A 342 9.75 9.49 31.32
N HIS A 343 8.48 9.34 31.65
CA HIS A 343 7.99 8.20 32.41
C HIS A 343 7.31 7.20 31.48
N TYR A 344 7.69 5.94 31.64
CA TYR A 344 7.03 4.79 31.05
C TYR A 344 6.27 4.08 32.15
N VAL A 345 5.00 3.81 31.94
CA VAL A 345 4.11 3.23 32.93
C VAL A 345 3.36 2.07 32.27
N ARG A 346 3.47 0.87 32.83
CA ARG A 346 2.64 -0.26 32.42
C ARG A 346 1.35 -0.23 33.23
N LEU A 347 0.23 -0.17 32.55
CA LEU A 347 -1.09 -0.15 33.17
C LEU A 347 -1.66 -1.56 33.28
N LYS A 348 -2.46 -1.78 34.35
CA LYS A 348 -3.30 -2.97 34.50
C LYS A 348 -4.51 -2.91 33.56
N GLU A 349 -5.14 -4.06 33.34
CA GLU A 349 -6.43 -4.10 32.65
C GLU A 349 -7.58 -3.56 33.55
N PRO A 350 -8.62 -2.93 32.98
CA PRO A 350 -8.81 -2.60 31.56
C PRO A 350 -8.00 -1.36 31.14
N PHE A 351 -7.21 -1.50 30.03
CA PHE A 351 -6.21 -0.53 29.62
C PHE A 351 -6.77 0.87 29.31
N ASP A 352 -7.78 0.96 28.45
CA ASP A 352 -8.32 2.25 27.98
C ASP A 352 -8.97 3.07 29.12
N GLU A 353 -9.64 2.38 30.05
CA GLU A 353 -10.24 3.01 31.23
C GLU A 353 -9.13 3.53 32.17
N ASN A 354 -8.10 2.73 32.40
CA ASN A 354 -6.99 3.10 33.26
C ASN A 354 -6.13 4.22 32.67
N LEU A 355 -5.98 4.27 31.34
CA LEU A 355 -5.32 5.40 30.65
C LEU A 355 -6.12 6.71 30.82
N LYS A 356 -7.45 6.65 30.68
CA LYS A 356 -8.32 7.81 30.93
C LYS A 356 -8.22 8.28 32.38
N LYS A 357 -8.26 7.36 33.36
CA LYS A 357 -8.09 7.67 34.79
C LYS A 357 -6.73 8.29 35.09
N LEU A 358 -5.66 7.76 34.51
CA LEU A 358 -4.31 8.30 34.66
C LEU A 358 -4.23 9.75 34.14
N ASN A 359 -4.74 9.99 32.91
CA ASN A 359 -4.73 11.33 32.33
C ASN A 359 -5.61 12.32 33.11
N ALA A 360 -6.76 11.90 33.61
CA ALA A 360 -7.61 12.72 34.49
C ALA A 360 -6.88 13.08 35.80
N LEU A 361 -6.23 12.12 36.43
CA LEU A 361 -5.44 12.33 37.64
C LEU A 361 -4.26 13.29 37.40
N MET A 362 -3.58 13.16 36.24
CA MET A 362 -2.49 14.08 35.88
C MET A 362 -3.00 15.51 35.71
N ALA A 363 -4.13 15.71 35.04
CA ALA A 363 -4.74 17.02 34.86
C ALA A 363 -5.21 17.63 36.20
N GLU A 364 -5.71 16.83 37.13
CA GLU A 364 -6.11 17.28 38.46
C GLU A 364 -4.89 17.61 39.34
N THR A 365 -3.86 16.77 39.31
CA THR A 365 -2.66 16.93 40.15
C THR A 365 -1.76 18.08 39.66
N PHE A 366 -1.75 18.32 38.35
CA PHE A 366 -0.90 19.33 37.72
C PHE A 366 -1.70 20.24 36.78
N PRO A 367 -2.64 21.06 37.29
CA PRO A 367 -3.58 21.83 36.46
C PRO A 367 -2.93 22.93 35.59
N THR A 368 -1.69 23.31 35.91
CA THR A 368 -0.95 24.33 35.16
C THR A 368 -0.12 23.75 34.01
N GLU A 369 -0.08 22.43 33.90
CA GLU A 369 0.75 21.74 32.90
C GLU A 369 -0.13 20.78 32.07
N ASP A 370 0.05 20.80 30.77
CA ASP A 370 -0.64 19.87 29.86
C ASP A 370 0.15 18.55 29.76
N ILE A 371 -0.06 17.68 30.76
CA ILE A 371 0.61 16.39 30.84
C ILE A 371 -0.34 15.32 30.32
N ILE A 372 -0.03 14.77 29.17
CA ILE A 372 -0.80 13.69 28.55
C ILE A 372 0.06 12.43 28.41
N PHE A 373 -0.44 11.32 28.91
CA PHE A 373 0.14 10.00 28.68
C PHE A 373 -0.47 9.39 27.43
N TYR A 374 0.40 8.90 26.54
CA TYR A 374 0.03 8.28 25.27
C TYR A 374 0.37 6.80 25.29
N SER A 375 -0.46 5.99 24.66
CA SER A 375 -0.17 4.58 24.42
C SER A 375 1.09 4.43 23.56
N LEU A 376 2.04 3.62 24.01
CA LEU A 376 3.25 3.32 23.24
C LEU A 376 2.90 2.55 21.96
N THR A 377 2.00 1.56 22.06
CA THR A 377 1.54 0.79 20.89
C THR A 377 0.92 1.70 19.84
N GLN A 378 0.02 2.61 20.25
CA GLN A 378 -0.58 3.57 19.33
C GLN A 378 0.49 4.45 18.64
N LYS A 379 1.50 4.91 19.37
CA LYS A 379 2.59 5.73 18.81
C LYS A 379 3.49 4.95 17.85
N LEU A 380 3.66 3.65 18.07
CA LEU A 380 4.36 2.77 17.14
C LEU A 380 3.54 2.57 15.86
N ASP A 381 2.24 2.33 15.98
CA ASP A 381 1.34 2.16 14.84
C ASP A 381 1.25 3.44 13.99
N GLU A 382 1.27 4.62 14.62
CA GLU A 382 1.30 5.91 13.93
C GLU A 382 2.51 6.04 12.97
N GLN A 383 3.64 5.38 13.23
CA GLN A 383 4.80 5.39 12.34
C GLN A 383 4.55 4.65 11.01
N TYR A 384 3.58 3.75 11.00
CA TYR A 384 3.21 2.95 9.83
C TYR A 384 1.97 3.48 9.10
N THR A 385 1.46 4.66 9.51
CA THR A 385 0.26 5.26 8.91
C THR A 385 0.41 5.42 7.40
N ASP A 386 1.58 5.86 6.92
CA ASP A 386 1.81 6.07 5.49
C ASP A 386 1.79 4.75 4.70
N ILE A 387 2.39 3.68 5.22
CA ILE A 387 2.37 2.37 4.57
C ILE A 387 0.96 1.76 4.62
N THR A 388 0.21 2.01 5.70
CA THR A 388 -1.20 1.58 5.82
C THR A 388 -2.07 2.27 4.78
N ARG A 389 -1.95 3.58 4.63
CA ARG A 389 -2.65 4.36 3.61
C ARG A 389 -2.28 3.91 2.20
N PHE A 390 -0.99 3.71 1.95
CA PHE A 390 -0.51 3.20 0.67
C PHE A 390 -1.10 1.82 0.35
N ARG A 391 -1.07 0.88 1.29
CA ARG A 391 -1.71 -0.43 1.17
C ARG A 391 -3.20 -0.33 0.84
N ASN A 392 -3.94 0.51 1.58
CA ASN A 392 -5.39 0.68 1.37
C ASN A 392 -5.69 1.25 -0.03
N ALA A 393 -4.89 2.22 -0.48
CA ALA A 393 -5.03 2.79 -1.82
C ALA A 393 -4.73 1.77 -2.92
N VAL A 394 -3.68 0.97 -2.78
CA VAL A 394 -3.35 -0.12 -3.72
C VAL A 394 -4.44 -1.19 -3.72
N LEU A 395 -5.03 -1.51 -2.56
CA LEU A 395 -6.14 -2.44 -2.43
C LEU A 395 -7.38 -1.95 -3.20
N LEU A 396 -7.78 -0.70 -2.99
CA LEU A 396 -8.91 -0.09 -3.72
C LEU A 396 -8.67 -0.07 -5.23
N ALA A 397 -7.46 0.30 -5.63
CA ALA A 397 -7.05 0.28 -7.02
C ALA A 397 -7.15 -1.14 -7.62
N SER A 398 -6.69 -2.15 -6.88
CA SER A 398 -6.73 -3.55 -7.30
C SER A 398 -8.16 -4.06 -7.47
N ILE A 399 -9.04 -3.74 -6.53
CA ILE A 399 -10.48 -4.07 -6.59
C ILE A 399 -11.12 -3.40 -7.81
N SER A 400 -10.85 -2.11 -8.02
CA SER A 400 -11.40 -1.35 -9.15
C SER A 400 -10.97 -1.94 -10.49
N ILE A 401 -9.68 -2.18 -10.69
CA ILE A 401 -9.15 -2.77 -11.93
C ILE A 401 -9.67 -4.17 -12.15
N PHE A 402 -9.77 -4.98 -11.09
CA PHE A 402 -10.32 -6.32 -11.17
C PHE A 402 -11.74 -6.32 -11.74
N PHE A 403 -12.61 -5.47 -11.21
CA PHE A 403 -13.98 -5.36 -11.71
C PHE A 403 -14.05 -4.78 -13.13
N ILE A 404 -13.26 -3.75 -13.44
CA ILE A 404 -13.20 -3.16 -14.78
C ILE A 404 -12.76 -4.24 -15.79
N ALA A 405 -11.67 -4.96 -15.50
CA ALA A 405 -11.17 -6.01 -16.39
C ALA A 405 -12.18 -7.17 -16.58
N LEU A 406 -12.93 -7.53 -15.52
CA LEU A 406 -14.02 -8.51 -15.63
C LEU A 406 -15.14 -8.04 -16.56
N MET A 407 -15.55 -6.77 -16.45
CA MET A 407 -16.60 -6.20 -17.32
C MET A 407 -16.16 -6.21 -18.79
N GLY A 408 -14.90 -5.82 -19.06
CA GLY A 408 -14.32 -5.86 -20.40
C GLY A 408 -14.24 -7.28 -20.97
N LEU A 409 -13.79 -8.24 -20.14
CA LEU A 409 -13.75 -9.64 -20.52
C LEU A 409 -15.15 -10.20 -20.85
N LEU A 410 -16.14 -9.94 -20.01
CA LEU A 410 -17.53 -10.36 -20.25
C LEU A 410 -18.10 -9.74 -21.51
N GLY A 411 -17.81 -8.46 -21.76
CA GLY A 411 -18.18 -7.77 -23.00
C GLY A 411 -17.54 -8.41 -24.23
N TYR A 412 -16.23 -8.66 -24.19
CA TYR A 412 -15.48 -9.29 -25.28
C TYR A 412 -15.98 -10.72 -25.57
N VAL A 413 -16.11 -11.55 -24.52
CA VAL A 413 -16.56 -12.94 -24.69
C VAL A 413 -17.98 -12.99 -25.25
N GLY A 414 -18.88 -12.14 -24.73
CA GLY A 414 -20.25 -12.05 -25.24
C GLY A 414 -20.32 -11.64 -26.73
N ASP A 415 -19.42 -10.77 -27.18
CA ASP A 415 -19.34 -10.33 -28.55
C ASP A 415 -18.71 -11.41 -29.46
N GLU A 416 -17.64 -12.07 -29.02
CA GLU A 416 -16.98 -13.15 -29.75
C GLU A 416 -17.92 -14.36 -29.93
N ILE A 417 -18.69 -14.69 -28.90
CA ILE A 417 -19.71 -15.75 -28.97
C ILE A 417 -20.79 -15.41 -30.01
N ARG A 418 -21.29 -14.18 -30.02
CA ARG A 418 -22.28 -13.74 -31.02
C ARG A 418 -21.75 -13.84 -32.44
N PHE A 419 -20.49 -13.46 -32.62
CA PHE A 419 -19.81 -13.57 -33.90
C PHE A 419 -19.69 -15.04 -34.39
N CYS A 420 -19.36 -15.92 -33.46
CA CYS A 420 -19.18 -17.34 -33.76
C CYS A 420 -20.48 -18.16 -33.68
N ARG A 421 -21.66 -17.55 -33.41
CA ARG A 421 -22.92 -18.26 -33.15
C ARG A 421 -23.29 -19.21 -34.28
N LYS A 422 -23.11 -18.77 -35.54
CA LYS A 422 -23.39 -19.62 -36.73
C LYS A 422 -22.40 -20.79 -36.85
N GLU A 423 -21.13 -20.56 -36.60
CA GLU A 423 -20.11 -21.60 -36.61
C GLU A 423 -20.38 -22.63 -35.50
N ILE A 424 -20.78 -22.15 -34.29
CA ILE A 424 -21.19 -23.02 -33.17
C ILE A 424 -22.40 -23.89 -33.58
N ALA A 425 -23.42 -23.27 -34.19
CA ALA A 425 -24.61 -24.01 -34.64
C ALA A 425 -24.27 -25.09 -35.67
N ILE A 426 -23.44 -24.78 -36.67
CA ILE A 426 -22.98 -25.73 -37.69
C ILE A 426 -22.20 -26.89 -37.04
N ARG A 427 -21.29 -26.59 -36.12
CA ARG A 427 -20.53 -27.61 -35.39
C ARG A 427 -21.43 -28.52 -34.56
N LYS A 428 -22.47 -27.94 -33.90
CA LYS A 428 -23.44 -28.71 -33.13
C LYS A 428 -24.26 -29.67 -34.04
N VAL A 429 -24.71 -29.20 -35.18
CA VAL A 429 -25.41 -30.04 -36.16
C VAL A 429 -24.51 -31.17 -36.66
N ASN A 430 -23.19 -30.93 -36.75
CA ASN A 430 -22.19 -31.94 -37.10
C ASN A 430 -21.75 -32.82 -35.91
N GLY A 431 -22.44 -32.77 -34.76
CA GLY A 431 -22.20 -33.64 -33.62
C GLY A 431 -21.16 -33.15 -32.60
N ALA A 432 -20.74 -31.87 -32.65
CA ALA A 432 -19.86 -31.32 -31.62
C ALA A 432 -20.58 -31.20 -30.28
N ASP A 433 -19.96 -31.73 -29.24
CA ASP A 433 -20.46 -31.62 -27.86
C ASP A 433 -20.20 -30.21 -27.25
N THR A 434 -20.94 -29.93 -26.20
CA THR A 434 -20.82 -28.63 -25.47
C THR A 434 -19.41 -28.44 -24.94
N CYS A 435 -18.75 -29.51 -24.46
CA CYS A 435 -17.40 -29.43 -23.89
C CYS A 435 -16.35 -29.04 -24.94
N GLY A 436 -16.48 -29.58 -26.19
CA GLY A 436 -15.60 -29.19 -27.29
C GLY A 436 -15.71 -27.72 -27.67
N ILE A 437 -16.92 -27.14 -27.62
CA ILE A 437 -17.15 -25.71 -27.85
C ILE A 437 -16.53 -24.86 -26.75
N LEU A 438 -16.77 -25.23 -25.48
CA LEU A 438 -16.17 -24.53 -24.32
C LEU A 438 -14.63 -24.55 -24.36
N LYS A 439 -14.04 -25.70 -24.70
CA LYS A 439 -12.60 -25.86 -24.84
C LYS A 439 -12.01 -24.92 -25.91
N LEU A 440 -12.69 -24.77 -27.03
CA LEU A 440 -12.26 -23.90 -28.13
C LEU A 440 -12.23 -22.44 -27.70
N PHE A 441 -13.31 -21.95 -27.04
CA PHE A 441 -13.36 -20.57 -26.56
C PHE A 441 -12.34 -20.30 -25.47
N SER A 442 -12.24 -21.22 -24.49
CA SER A 442 -11.26 -21.13 -23.41
C SER A 442 -9.82 -21.07 -23.94
N ALA A 443 -9.47 -21.93 -24.91
CA ALA A 443 -8.16 -21.93 -25.53
C ALA A 443 -7.84 -20.60 -26.24
N ASN A 444 -8.79 -20.04 -27.00
CA ASN A 444 -8.60 -18.77 -27.70
C ASN A 444 -8.29 -17.59 -26.73
N VAL A 445 -9.01 -17.52 -25.61
CA VAL A 445 -8.78 -16.48 -24.60
C VAL A 445 -7.48 -16.73 -23.86
N LEU A 446 -7.17 -17.98 -23.49
CA LEU A 446 -5.94 -18.37 -22.78
C LEU A 446 -4.68 -18.07 -23.59
N TRP A 447 -4.69 -18.23 -24.91
CA TRP A 447 -3.56 -17.86 -25.77
C TRP A 447 -3.19 -16.37 -25.66
N THR A 448 -4.17 -15.49 -25.40
CA THR A 448 -3.93 -14.07 -25.16
C THR A 448 -3.62 -13.80 -23.68
N ALA A 449 -4.30 -14.50 -22.77
CA ALA A 449 -4.19 -14.30 -21.33
C ALA A 449 -2.83 -14.77 -20.79
N LEU A 450 -2.34 -15.94 -21.19
CA LEU A 450 -1.13 -16.53 -20.62
C LEU A 450 0.12 -15.63 -20.75
N PRO A 451 0.48 -15.12 -21.93
CA PRO A 451 1.63 -14.20 -22.03
C PRO A 451 1.38 -12.87 -21.32
N ALA A 452 0.13 -12.39 -21.29
CA ALA A 452 -0.24 -11.16 -20.60
C ALA A 452 -0.04 -11.27 -19.08
N VAL A 453 -0.53 -12.35 -18.45
CA VAL A 453 -0.37 -12.55 -17.00
C VAL A 453 1.07 -12.79 -16.61
N LEU A 454 1.88 -13.45 -17.44
CA LEU A 454 3.32 -13.63 -17.21
C LEU A 454 4.06 -12.28 -17.23
N ILE A 455 3.76 -11.43 -18.20
CA ILE A 455 4.34 -10.09 -18.28
C ILE A 455 3.87 -9.23 -17.11
N GLY A 456 2.58 -9.27 -16.76
CA GLY A 456 2.04 -8.54 -15.63
C GLY A 456 2.69 -8.95 -14.30
N ALA A 457 2.88 -10.24 -14.07
CA ALA A 457 3.55 -10.77 -12.88
C ALA A 457 5.04 -10.39 -12.85
N GLY A 458 5.74 -10.44 -13.99
CA GLY A 458 7.13 -10.00 -14.11
C GLY A 458 7.31 -8.51 -13.81
N LEU A 459 6.40 -7.65 -14.30
CA LEU A 459 6.37 -6.22 -13.96
C LEU A 459 6.09 -6.00 -12.47
N ALA A 460 5.15 -6.76 -11.88
CA ALA A 460 4.85 -6.68 -10.46
C ALA A 460 6.05 -7.07 -9.59
N TYR A 461 6.77 -8.12 -9.97
CA TYR A 461 8.02 -8.51 -9.33
C TYR A 461 9.07 -7.40 -9.42
N TRP A 462 9.33 -6.89 -10.61
CA TRP A 462 10.37 -5.89 -10.83
C TRP A 462 10.07 -4.56 -10.10
N ILE A 463 8.85 -4.04 -10.22
CA ILE A 463 8.43 -2.81 -9.52
C ILE A 463 8.35 -3.04 -8.01
N GLY A 464 7.88 -4.22 -7.60
CA GLY A 464 7.85 -4.62 -6.19
C GLY A 464 9.25 -4.63 -5.56
N MET A 465 10.26 -5.20 -6.24
CA MET A 465 11.65 -5.15 -5.77
C MET A 465 12.15 -3.71 -5.63
N LYS A 466 11.88 -2.85 -6.62
CA LYS A 466 12.25 -1.44 -6.56
C LYS A 466 11.56 -0.69 -5.42
N TRP A 467 10.31 -1.03 -5.15
CA TRP A 467 9.57 -0.45 -4.03
C TRP A 467 10.13 -0.91 -2.68
N LEU A 468 10.56 -2.16 -2.58
CA LEU A 468 11.14 -2.73 -1.37
C LEU A 468 12.52 -2.16 -1.02
N GLU A 469 13.29 -1.64 -1.99
CA GLU A 469 14.61 -1.02 -1.76
C GLU A 469 14.57 0.17 -0.77
N GLN A 470 13.40 0.78 -0.55
CA GLN A 470 13.24 1.87 0.43
C GLN A 470 13.25 1.40 1.88
N PHE A 471 13.03 0.11 2.13
CA PHE A 471 13.01 -0.47 3.46
C PHE A 471 14.37 -1.08 3.78
N SER A 472 14.87 -0.83 4.98
CA SER A 472 16.09 -1.52 5.46
C SER A 472 15.84 -2.99 5.76
N GLU A 473 14.60 -3.31 6.11
CA GLU A 473 14.12 -4.67 6.29
C GLU A 473 12.95 -4.91 5.34
N SER A 474 13.12 -5.82 4.41
CA SER A 474 12.12 -6.14 3.40
C SER A 474 11.81 -7.63 3.34
N VAL A 475 10.57 -7.93 2.93
CA VAL A 475 10.12 -9.30 2.74
C VAL A 475 10.86 -9.94 1.54
N ASN A 476 11.24 -11.20 1.69
CA ASN A 476 11.77 -11.98 0.58
C ASN A 476 10.64 -12.40 -0.36
N LEU A 477 10.66 -11.90 -1.59
CA LEU A 477 9.64 -12.22 -2.58
C LEU A 477 9.82 -13.65 -3.09
N SER A 478 8.90 -14.53 -2.70
CA SER A 478 8.87 -15.91 -3.20
C SER A 478 8.23 -15.96 -4.60
N ILE A 479 8.79 -16.77 -5.49
CA ILE A 479 8.21 -17.04 -6.81
C ILE A 479 6.82 -17.67 -6.71
N TRP A 480 6.55 -18.44 -5.65
CA TRP A 480 5.25 -19.06 -5.40
C TRP A 480 4.13 -18.06 -5.16
N LEU A 481 4.45 -16.89 -4.63
CA LEU A 481 3.49 -15.79 -4.47
C LEU A 481 2.96 -15.34 -5.83
N PHE A 482 3.84 -15.13 -6.80
CA PHE A 482 3.46 -14.72 -8.16
C PHE A 482 2.78 -15.85 -8.92
N ALA A 483 3.22 -17.10 -8.73
CA ALA A 483 2.55 -18.26 -9.29
C ALA A 483 1.10 -18.38 -8.80
N GLY A 484 0.84 -18.09 -7.51
CA GLY A 484 -0.51 -18.02 -6.94
C GLY A 484 -1.38 -16.93 -7.58
N VAL A 485 -0.82 -15.73 -7.79
CA VAL A 485 -1.52 -14.62 -8.47
C VAL A 485 -1.85 -15.00 -9.92
N ILE A 486 -0.90 -15.56 -10.66
CA ILE A 486 -1.10 -16.02 -12.03
C ILE A 486 -2.22 -17.06 -12.08
N ALA A 487 -2.15 -18.08 -11.22
CA ALA A 487 -3.16 -19.13 -11.16
C ALA A 487 -4.56 -18.56 -10.83
N PHE A 488 -4.65 -17.65 -9.85
CA PHE A 488 -5.90 -16.99 -9.50
C PHE A 488 -6.50 -16.23 -10.70
N VAL A 489 -5.71 -15.40 -11.37
CA VAL A 489 -6.18 -14.61 -12.52
C VAL A 489 -6.63 -15.51 -13.66
N LEU A 490 -5.86 -16.57 -14.00
CA LEU A 490 -6.24 -17.51 -15.04
C LEU A 490 -7.52 -18.28 -14.70
N VAL A 491 -7.71 -18.68 -13.44
CA VAL A 491 -8.95 -19.33 -12.99
C VAL A 491 -10.14 -18.39 -13.14
N VAL A 492 -10.00 -17.13 -12.74
CA VAL A 492 -11.07 -16.12 -12.89
C VAL A 492 -11.43 -15.92 -14.35
N ILE A 493 -10.43 -15.76 -15.24
CA ILE A 493 -10.66 -15.64 -16.68
C ILE A 493 -11.41 -16.86 -17.23
N LEU A 494 -10.96 -18.06 -16.88
CA LEU A 494 -11.59 -19.31 -17.32
C LEU A 494 -13.02 -19.41 -16.85
N VAL A 495 -13.30 -19.13 -15.58
CA VAL A 495 -14.66 -19.15 -15.01
C VAL A 495 -15.57 -18.19 -15.78
N CYS A 496 -15.13 -16.95 -16.02
CA CYS A 496 -15.91 -15.98 -16.80
C CYS A 496 -16.20 -16.44 -18.22
N VAL A 497 -15.19 -17.00 -18.90
CA VAL A 497 -15.35 -17.53 -20.28
C VAL A 497 -16.33 -18.69 -20.29
N ILE A 498 -16.18 -19.65 -19.37
CA ILE A 498 -17.03 -20.85 -19.29
C ILE A 498 -18.47 -20.45 -18.99
N LEU A 499 -18.71 -19.56 -17.99
CA LEU A 499 -20.06 -19.11 -17.64
C LEU A 499 -20.78 -18.46 -18.82
N LYS A 500 -20.08 -17.60 -19.57
CA LYS A 500 -20.68 -16.94 -20.76
C LYS A 500 -20.84 -17.89 -21.94
N ALA A 501 -19.87 -18.74 -22.19
CA ALA A 501 -19.96 -19.69 -23.32
C ALA A 501 -20.97 -20.82 -23.06
N TRP A 502 -21.19 -21.21 -21.80
CA TRP A 502 -22.15 -22.23 -21.40
C TRP A 502 -23.58 -21.88 -21.81
N GLU A 503 -23.99 -20.63 -21.65
CA GLU A 503 -25.33 -20.15 -22.02
C GLU A 503 -25.62 -20.43 -23.50
N VAL A 504 -24.69 -20.10 -24.39
CA VAL A 504 -24.85 -20.23 -25.84
C VAL A 504 -24.57 -21.69 -26.32
N ALA A 505 -23.63 -22.36 -25.65
CA ALA A 505 -23.35 -23.76 -25.93
C ALA A 505 -24.54 -24.68 -25.64
N ASN A 506 -25.49 -24.27 -24.80
CA ASN A 506 -26.73 -25.00 -24.52
C ASN A 506 -27.95 -24.52 -25.32
N GLU A 507 -27.87 -23.41 -26.09
CA GLU A 507 -28.96 -22.97 -26.95
C GLU A 507 -29.30 -23.98 -28.04
N ASN A 508 -30.58 -24.03 -28.41
CA ASN A 508 -31.04 -24.87 -29.50
C ASN A 508 -30.50 -24.34 -30.85
N PRO A 509 -29.77 -25.16 -31.64
CA PRO A 509 -29.18 -24.73 -32.91
C PRO A 509 -30.19 -24.20 -33.94
N VAL A 510 -31.45 -24.67 -33.91
CA VAL A 510 -32.53 -24.22 -34.80
C VAL A 510 -32.84 -22.75 -34.60
N ASN A 511 -32.89 -22.27 -33.35
CA ASN A 511 -33.16 -20.86 -33.04
C ASN A 511 -32.02 -19.94 -33.45
N SER A 512 -30.81 -20.48 -33.54
CA SER A 512 -29.61 -19.74 -33.94
C SER A 512 -29.48 -19.56 -35.46
N ILE A 513 -30.11 -20.39 -36.23
CA ILE A 513 -30.10 -20.35 -37.72
C ILE A 513 -31.33 -19.62 -38.27
N ALA A 514 -32.49 -19.68 -37.57
CA ALA A 514 -33.78 -19.12 -38.06
C ALA A 514 -33.97 -17.61 -37.76
N ASN A 515 -33.18 -17.00 -36.85
CA ASN A 515 -33.33 -15.59 -36.45
C ASN A 515 -32.44 -14.63 -37.25
N GLU A 516 -32.22 -14.81 -38.53
CA GLU A 516 -31.65 -13.83 -39.47
C GLU A 516 -32.75 -13.20 -40.39
#